data_2374b694f713a7b39a0a0e43ff54fa85
#
_entry.id   2374b694f713a7b39a0a0e43ff54fa85
#
_cell.length_a   1.000
_cell.length_b   1.000
_cell.length_c   1.000
_cell.angle_alpha   90.00
_cell.angle_beta   90.00
_cell.angle_gamma   90.00
#
_symmetry.space_group_name_H-M   'P 1'
#
loop_
_entity.id
_entity.type
_entity.pdbx_description
1 polymer ?
#
loop_
_entity_poly.entity_id
_entity_poly.type
_entity_poly.pdbx_seq_one_letter_code
_entity_poly.pdbx_strand_id
1 'polypeptide(L)'
;MLKGKTILLGVTGGIAAYKAAALASALVKQHAAVEVVMTRNATQFVTPLTFEQLTGRKTMVDTFDRNFTHQVEHISLAQRTDLVIIAPATANVCAKLANGLADDMLTTTVLACRCPKLIAPAMNTNMYENPVTQDNLERLRRYGWEVIEPASGRLACGAEGKGKLPEPETLVEYILRRIALPQDLAGKKVLVTAGPTQERLDPVRYLTNHSTGKMGYALAKMAMLRGAEVTLVSGPTAIAPPPFVKLVRVISAQDMFEAVAANAPQSDFIFKAAAVADYTPAEYQDDKIKKQDGSMVIPLKRTQDILKYLGEHRTPGQVICGFSMETRDMLENSRKKLDSKHVDMICANNLKVAGAGFGVDTNIITVITRDAAVELPLQSKESAANAILDQAMALGN
;
A
#
# COMPACT_ATOMS: atom_id res chain seq x y z
N MET A 1 -10.78 5.59 4.99
CA MET A 1 -9.41 5.87 5.47
C MET A 1 -9.08 7.37 5.53
N LEU A 2 -9.80 8.25 4.82
CA LEU A 2 -9.50 9.70 4.73
C LEU A 2 -10.45 10.58 5.57
N LYS A 3 -11.12 10.02 6.57
CA LYS A 3 -12.02 10.79 7.46
C LYS A 3 -11.25 11.89 8.19
N GLY A 4 -11.75 13.13 8.09
CA GLY A 4 -11.12 14.31 8.70
C GLY A 4 -9.98 14.92 7.86
N LYS A 5 -9.67 14.36 6.67
CA LYS A 5 -8.67 14.90 5.74
C LYS A 5 -9.32 15.77 4.68
N THR A 6 -8.68 16.89 4.37
CA THR A 6 -9.07 17.81 3.29
C THR A 6 -8.11 17.68 2.11
N ILE A 7 -8.63 17.38 0.94
CA ILE A 7 -7.86 17.20 -0.30
C ILE A 7 -8.23 18.32 -1.27
N LEU A 8 -7.24 19.07 -1.72
CA LEU A 8 -7.39 20.05 -2.80
C LEU A 8 -7.14 19.34 -4.13
N LEU A 9 -8.19 19.19 -4.92
CA LEU A 9 -8.15 18.64 -6.27
C LEU A 9 -8.08 19.77 -7.29
N GLY A 10 -6.92 19.95 -7.91
CA GLY A 10 -6.72 20.86 -9.03
C GLY A 10 -7.04 20.19 -10.36
N VAL A 11 -8.00 20.73 -11.09
CA VAL A 11 -8.42 20.21 -12.40
C VAL A 11 -8.01 21.17 -13.51
N THR A 12 -7.25 20.66 -14.50
CA THR A 12 -6.74 21.49 -15.60
C THR A 12 -7.31 21.13 -16.95
N GLY A 13 -7.18 22.03 -17.94
CA GLY A 13 -7.86 21.96 -19.23
C GLY A 13 -7.28 20.93 -20.19
N GLY A 14 -7.70 19.70 -20.07
CA GLY A 14 -7.42 18.60 -20.97
C GLY A 14 -8.57 17.60 -21.02
N ILE A 15 -8.63 16.78 -22.07
CA ILE A 15 -9.75 15.80 -22.24
C ILE A 15 -9.88 14.88 -21.02
N ALA A 16 -8.77 14.55 -20.34
CA ALA A 16 -8.80 13.69 -19.15
C ALA A 16 -9.48 14.32 -17.92
N ALA A 17 -9.94 15.60 -17.99
CA ALA A 17 -10.68 16.26 -16.92
C ALA A 17 -11.96 15.49 -16.51
N TYR A 18 -12.60 14.73 -17.41
CA TYR A 18 -13.74 13.90 -17.07
C TYR A 18 -13.42 12.84 -16.00
N LYS A 19 -12.18 12.33 -15.95
CA LYS A 19 -11.73 11.36 -14.93
C LYS A 19 -11.60 11.98 -13.54
N ALA A 20 -11.37 13.30 -13.47
CA ALA A 20 -11.29 14.00 -12.18
C ALA A 20 -12.62 13.95 -11.42
N ALA A 21 -13.75 13.86 -12.12
CA ALA A 21 -15.06 13.68 -11.47
C ALA A 21 -15.16 12.31 -10.77
N ALA A 22 -14.67 11.25 -11.42
CA ALA A 22 -14.60 9.93 -10.81
C ALA A 22 -13.63 9.89 -9.62
N LEU A 23 -12.49 10.58 -9.71
CA LEU A 23 -11.55 10.73 -8.59
C LEU A 23 -12.19 11.47 -7.42
N ALA A 24 -12.88 12.59 -7.65
CA ALA A 24 -13.58 13.33 -6.60
C ALA A 24 -14.62 12.44 -5.89
N SER A 25 -15.44 11.70 -6.66
CA SER A 25 -16.40 10.75 -6.12
C SER A 25 -15.75 9.65 -5.28
N ALA A 26 -14.61 9.09 -5.74
CA ALA A 26 -13.88 8.06 -5.01
C ALA A 26 -13.32 8.59 -3.69
N LEU A 27 -12.79 9.81 -3.66
CA LEU A 27 -12.28 10.46 -2.45
C LEU A 27 -13.38 10.76 -1.44
N VAL A 28 -14.55 11.23 -1.89
CA VAL A 28 -15.74 11.42 -1.03
C VAL A 28 -16.19 10.10 -0.41
N LYS A 29 -16.19 9.00 -1.16
CA LYS A 29 -16.48 7.65 -0.63
C LYS A 29 -15.46 7.19 0.42
N GLN A 30 -14.24 7.71 0.38
CA GLN A 30 -13.22 7.51 1.43
C GLN A 30 -13.39 8.45 2.63
N HIS A 31 -14.49 9.24 2.66
CA HIS A 31 -14.82 10.24 3.68
C HIS A 31 -13.87 11.44 3.73
N ALA A 32 -13.19 11.78 2.64
CA ALA A 32 -12.40 13.00 2.53
C ALA A 32 -13.31 14.23 2.30
N ALA A 33 -12.90 15.39 2.81
CA ALA A 33 -13.38 16.68 2.35
C ALA A 33 -12.62 17.04 1.06
N VAL A 34 -13.33 17.15 -0.07
CA VAL A 34 -12.71 17.43 -1.37
C VAL A 34 -13.03 18.86 -1.78
N GLU A 35 -11.99 19.69 -1.82
CA GLU A 35 -12.04 21.06 -2.34
C GLU A 35 -11.55 21.07 -3.79
N VAL A 36 -12.35 21.58 -4.71
CA VAL A 36 -12.03 21.55 -6.13
C VAL A 36 -11.72 22.94 -6.64
N VAL A 37 -10.57 23.06 -7.30
CA VAL A 37 -10.16 24.29 -7.99
C VAL A 37 -9.89 23.97 -9.45
N MET A 38 -10.58 24.66 -10.35
CA MET A 38 -10.47 24.43 -11.79
C MET A 38 -9.79 25.61 -12.49
N THR A 39 -8.94 25.32 -13.47
CA THR A 39 -8.52 26.36 -14.41
C THR A 39 -9.68 26.73 -15.33
N ARG A 40 -9.71 27.96 -15.89
CA ARG A 40 -10.70 28.35 -16.89
C ARG A 40 -10.79 27.37 -18.06
N ASN A 41 -9.66 26.87 -18.52
CA ASN A 41 -9.66 25.88 -19.60
C ASN A 41 -10.27 24.54 -19.18
N ALA A 42 -10.25 24.15 -17.92
CA ALA A 42 -10.90 22.93 -17.44
C ALA A 42 -12.43 23.02 -17.56
N THR A 43 -13.00 24.21 -17.36
CA THR A 43 -14.46 24.40 -17.45
C THR A 43 -15.03 24.18 -18.86
N GLN A 44 -14.17 24.15 -19.89
CA GLN A 44 -14.56 23.80 -21.26
C GLN A 44 -14.78 22.28 -21.46
N PHE A 45 -14.25 21.45 -20.56
CA PHE A 45 -14.38 19.98 -20.62
C PHE A 45 -15.38 19.45 -19.61
N VAL A 46 -15.42 20.01 -18.39
CA VAL A 46 -16.34 19.62 -17.31
C VAL A 46 -16.78 20.89 -16.59
N THR A 47 -18.06 21.00 -16.28
CA THR A 47 -18.57 22.19 -15.59
C THR A 47 -18.28 22.13 -14.08
N PRO A 48 -18.10 23.30 -13.41
CA PRO A 48 -17.98 23.38 -11.95
C PRO A 48 -19.13 22.67 -11.21
N LEU A 49 -20.35 22.75 -11.73
CA LEU A 49 -21.55 22.12 -11.17
C LEU A 49 -21.37 20.60 -10.97
N THR A 50 -20.64 19.92 -11.88
CA THR A 50 -20.38 18.48 -11.74
C THR A 50 -19.65 18.17 -10.44
N PHE A 51 -18.62 18.93 -10.11
CA PHE A 51 -17.86 18.75 -8.87
C PHE A 51 -18.64 19.19 -7.64
N GLU A 52 -19.42 20.26 -7.73
CA GLU A 52 -20.27 20.75 -6.63
C GLU A 52 -21.29 19.69 -6.21
N GLN A 53 -21.92 19.01 -7.18
CA GLN A 53 -22.85 17.91 -6.91
C GLN A 53 -22.17 16.68 -6.30
N LEU A 54 -20.93 16.39 -6.69
CA LEU A 54 -20.19 15.23 -6.18
C LEU A 54 -19.61 15.47 -4.78
N THR A 55 -19.16 16.68 -4.48
CA THR A 55 -18.43 17.01 -3.24
C THR A 55 -19.30 17.69 -2.19
N GLY A 56 -20.46 18.26 -2.58
CA GLY A 56 -21.29 19.11 -1.74
C GLY A 56 -20.62 20.45 -1.39
N ARG A 57 -19.61 20.87 -2.17
CA ARG A 57 -18.79 22.08 -1.92
C ARG A 57 -18.67 22.91 -3.17
N LYS A 58 -18.55 24.25 -3.00
CA LYS A 58 -18.34 25.17 -4.12
C LYS A 58 -17.02 24.83 -4.85
N THR A 59 -17.10 24.80 -6.18
CA THR A 59 -15.91 24.67 -7.05
C THR A 59 -15.38 26.04 -7.42
N MET A 60 -14.10 26.27 -7.19
CA MET A 60 -13.47 27.57 -7.41
C MET A 60 -12.81 27.63 -8.78
N VAL A 61 -13.01 28.73 -9.49
CA VAL A 61 -12.46 28.97 -10.83
C VAL A 61 -11.75 30.30 -10.90
N ASP A 62 -12.35 31.35 -10.34
CA ASP A 62 -11.87 32.72 -10.44
C ASP A 62 -11.29 33.21 -9.11
N THR A 63 -10.13 33.85 -9.16
CA THR A 63 -9.48 34.45 -7.98
C THR A 63 -10.28 35.64 -7.42
N PHE A 64 -11.05 36.31 -8.27
CA PHE A 64 -11.81 37.52 -7.94
C PHE A 64 -13.31 37.32 -7.92
N ASP A 65 -13.77 36.07 -7.60
CA ASP A 65 -15.20 35.81 -7.40
C ASP A 65 -15.71 36.66 -6.22
N ARG A 66 -16.75 37.50 -6.48
CA ARG A 66 -17.30 38.44 -5.49
C ARG A 66 -18.24 37.75 -4.47
N ASN A 67 -18.58 36.48 -4.68
CA ASN A 67 -19.44 35.70 -3.78
C ASN A 67 -18.63 34.95 -2.72
N PHE A 68 -17.66 35.61 -2.08
CA PHE A 68 -16.83 35.04 -1.03
C PHE A 68 -17.22 35.60 0.35
N THR A 69 -17.00 34.79 1.37
CA THR A 69 -17.03 35.22 2.78
C THR A 69 -15.73 35.95 3.10
N HIS A 70 -15.75 37.06 3.80
CA HIS A 70 -14.70 38.02 4.14
C HIS A 70 -13.25 37.55 4.39
N GLN A 71 -12.86 36.32 4.00
CA GLN A 71 -11.52 35.76 4.06
C GLN A 71 -10.93 35.60 2.66
N VAL A 72 -9.62 35.79 2.55
CA VAL A 72 -8.87 35.56 1.31
C VAL A 72 -8.92 34.07 0.97
N GLU A 73 -9.76 33.68 0.01
CA GLU A 73 -10.20 32.33 -0.22
C GLU A 73 -9.05 31.35 -0.50
N HIS A 74 -8.07 31.75 -1.34
CA HIS A 74 -6.90 30.90 -1.64
C HIS A 74 -6.01 30.64 -0.40
N ILE A 75 -5.94 31.59 0.55
CA ILE A 75 -5.19 31.39 1.81
C ILE A 75 -5.96 30.44 2.73
N SER A 76 -7.27 30.65 2.88
CA SER A 76 -8.13 29.79 3.69
C SER A 76 -8.11 28.34 3.20
N LEU A 77 -8.16 28.12 1.87
CA LEU A 77 -8.00 26.81 1.25
C LEU A 77 -6.64 26.19 1.55
N ALA A 78 -5.57 26.95 1.35
CA ALA A 78 -4.21 26.48 1.57
C ALA A 78 -3.98 26.03 3.02
N GLN A 79 -4.56 26.74 3.99
CA GLN A 79 -4.40 26.45 5.42
C GLN A 79 -5.11 25.16 5.86
N ARG A 80 -6.29 24.87 5.29
CA ARG A 80 -7.07 23.66 5.67
C ARG A 80 -6.75 22.41 4.85
N THR A 81 -5.92 22.53 3.80
CA THR A 81 -5.58 21.43 2.90
C THR A 81 -4.51 20.53 3.51
N ASP A 82 -4.80 19.24 3.61
CA ASP A 82 -3.86 18.19 4.05
C ASP A 82 -3.02 17.64 2.88
N LEU A 83 -3.53 17.71 1.65
CA LEU A 83 -2.85 17.26 0.44
C LEU A 83 -3.39 17.96 -0.80
N VAL A 84 -2.49 18.34 -1.69
CA VAL A 84 -2.82 18.82 -3.04
C VAL A 84 -2.62 17.71 -4.05
N ILE A 85 -3.58 17.51 -4.95
CA ILE A 85 -3.39 16.71 -6.17
C ILE A 85 -3.85 17.49 -7.39
N ILE A 86 -2.98 17.60 -8.40
CA ILE A 86 -3.32 18.17 -9.71
C ILE A 86 -3.57 17.03 -10.68
N ALA A 87 -4.83 16.78 -11.01
CA ALA A 87 -5.23 15.65 -11.86
C ALA A 87 -6.49 15.99 -12.70
N PRO A 88 -6.37 16.05 -14.05
CA PRO A 88 -5.14 15.99 -14.83
C PRO A 88 -4.28 17.24 -14.71
N ALA A 89 -2.96 17.12 -14.92
CA ALA A 89 -2.05 18.24 -15.04
C ALA A 89 -1.59 18.41 -16.50
N THR A 90 -1.95 19.54 -17.13
CA THR A 90 -1.46 19.90 -18.46
C THR A 90 -0.01 20.36 -18.41
N ALA A 91 0.72 20.28 -19.53
CA ALA A 91 2.08 20.80 -19.65
C ALA A 91 2.18 22.28 -19.22
N ASN A 92 1.18 23.09 -19.57
CA ASN A 92 1.11 24.49 -19.15
C ASN A 92 1.11 24.64 -17.63
N VAL A 93 0.26 23.89 -16.93
CA VAL A 93 0.18 23.99 -15.45
C VAL A 93 1.42 23.40 -14.80
N CYS A 94 2.00 22.31 -15.33
CA CYS A 94 3.30 21.78 -14.88
C CYS A 94 4.39 22.88 -14.97
N ALA A 95 4.45 23.59 -16.09
CA ALA A 95 5.41 24.69 -16.29
C ALA A 95 5.17 25.85 -15.33
N LYS A 96 3.90 26.27 -15.15
CA LYS A 96 3.55 27.35 -14.21
C LYS A 96 4.00 27.01 -12.79
N LEU A 97 3.63 25.83 -12.29
CA LEU A 97 3.97 25.38 -10.94
C LEU A 97 5.49 25.22 -10.75
N ALA A 98 6.19 24.70 -11.76
CA ALA A 98 7.66 24.56 -11.72
C ALA A 98 8.41 25.90 -11.67
N ASN A 99 7.80 26.97 -12.17
CA ASN A 99 8.42 28.31 -12.23
C ASN A 99 7.78 29.32 -11.24
N GLY A 100 6.86 28.87 -10.38
CA GLY A 100 6.22 29.72 -9.37
C GLY A 100 5.27 30.78 -9.94
N LEU A 101 4.71 30.56 -11.13
CA LEU A 101 3.70 31.43 -11.72
C LEU A 101 2.35 31.24 -11.02
N ALA A 102 1.78 32.31 -10.51
CA ALA A 102 0.55 32.34 -9.72
C ALA A 102 -0.44 33.35 -10.31
N ASP A 103 -0.87 33.09 -11.55
CA ASP A 103 -1.71 34.00 -12.34
C ASP A 103 -3.19 33.57 -12.42
N ASP A 104 -3.54 32.48 -11.74
CA ASP A 104 -4.92 31.99 -11.62
C ASP A 104 -5.20 31.43 -10.21
N MET A 105 -6.46 31.15 -9.90
CA MET A 105 -6.89 30.67 -8.58
C MET A 105 -6.17 29.38 -8.17
N LEU A 106 -5.96 28.44 -9.10
CA LEU A 106 -5.31 27.16 -8.82
C LEU A 106 -3.84 27.36 -8.43
N THR A 107 -3.08 28.03 -9.27
CA THR A 107 -1.65 28.23 -9.08
C THR A 107 -1.33 29.11 -7.86
N THR A 108 -2.17 30.13 -7.60
CA THR A 108 -2.07 30.97 -6.41
C THR A 108 -2.32 30.17 -5.12
N THR A 109 -3.38 29.35 -5.09
CA THR A 109 -3.70 28.51 -3.92
C THR A 109 -2.58 27.51 -3.65
N VAL A 110 -2.12 26.83 -4.71
CA VAL A 110 -1.08 25.78 -4.60
C VAL A 110 0.25 26.36 -4.11
N LEU A 111 0.61 27.57 -4.54
CA LEU A 111 1.82 28.24 -4.09
C LEU A 111 1.78 28.53 -2.58
N ALA A 112 0.60 28.82 -2.02
CA ALA A 112 0.40 29.06 -0.59
C ALA A 112 0.35 27.76 0.25
N CYS A 113 0.11 26.59 -0.36
CA CYS A 113 0.01 25.30 0.36
C CYS A 113 1.37 24.82 0.86
N ARG A 114 1.42 24.36 2.13
CA ARG A 114 2.61 23.74 2.75
C ARG A 114 2.52 22.22 2.83
N CYS A 115 1.36 21.63 2.59
CA CYS A 115 1.10 20.20 2.63
C CYS A 115 1.79 19.43 1.48
N PRO A 116 1.82 18.08 1.52
CA PRO A 116 2.28 17.24 0.42
C PRO A 116 1.56 17.55 -0.88
N LYS A 117 2.27 17.49 -1.99
CA LYS A 117 1.78 17.84 -3.32
C LYS A 117 2.02 16.71 -4.30
N LEU A 118 0.95 16.26 -4.97
CA LEU A 118 0.96 15.28 -6.04
C LEU A 118 0.59 15.95 -7.36
N ILE A 119 1.22 15.53 -8.44
CA ILE A 119 0.89 15.98 -9.78
C ILE A 119 0.81 14.80 -10.74
N ALA A 120 -0.30 14.69 -11.48
CA ALA A 120 -0.55 13.64 -12.45
C ALA A 120 -0.59 14.23 -13.86
N PRO A 121 0.54 14.29 -14.58
CA PRO A 121 0.61 14.80 -15.95
C PRO A 121 -0.29 13.99 -16.88
N ALA A 122 -1.02 14.71 -17.76
CA ALA A 122 -1.82 14.10 -18.80
C ALA A 122 -1.80 14.98 -20.06
N MET A 123 -1.17 14.47 -21.12
CA MET A 123 -0.97 15.19 -22.38
C MET A 123 -0.60 14.24 -23.51
N ASN A 124 -0.49 14.75 -24.73
CA ASN A 124 0.06 13.98 -25.85
C ASN A 124 1.48 13.48 -25.54
N THR A 125 1.85 12.31 -26.08
CA THR A 125 3.16 11.69 -25.85
C THR A 125 4.32 12.61 -26.18
N ASN A 126 4.30 13.28 -27.34
CA ASN A 126 5.37 14.18 -27.75
C ASN A 126 5.49 15.40 -26.80
N MET A 127 4.37 15.86 -26.25
CA MET A 127 4.39 16.93 -25.23
C MET A 127 4.98 16.43 -23.92
N TYR A 128 4.65 15.19 -23.54
CA TYR A 128 5.17 14.58 -22.32
C TYR A 128 6.68 14.32 -22.41
N GLU A 129 7.13 13.77 -23.54
CA GLU A 129 8.54 13.46 -23.80
C GLU A 129 9.40 14.69 -24.17
N ASN A 130 8.76 15.83 -24.39
CA ASN A 130 9.47 17.07 -24.69
C ASN A 130 10.45 17.42 -23.56
N PRO A 131 11.73 17.70 -23.86
CA PRO A 131 12.73 18.02 -22.85
C PRO A 131 12.32 19.14 -21.89
N VAL A 132 11.62 20.17 -22.35
CA VAL A 132 11.12 21.27 -21.52
C VAL A 132 10.08 20.77 -20.51
N THR A 133 9.21 19.86 -20.92
CA THR A 133 8.23 19.25 -20.02
C THR A 133 8.92 18.37 -18.98
N GLN A 134 9.87 17.54 -19.39
CA GLN A 134 10.64 16.69 -18.47
C GLN A 134 11.45 17.52 -17.47
N ASP A 135 12.07 18.60 -17.91
CA ASP A 135 12.78 19.56 -17.06
C ASP A 135 11.85 20.19 -15.99
N ASN A 136 10.65 20.60 -16.38
CA ASN A 136 9.65 21.13 -15.45
C ASN A 136 9.21 20.09 -14.43
N LEU A 137 8.99 18.83 -14.85
CA LEU A 137 8.62 17.74 -13.94
C LEU A 137 9.76 17.42 -12.97
N GLU A 138 11.00 17.40 -13.44
CA GLU A 138 12.18 17.20 -12.59
C GLU A 138 12.37 18.35 -11.59
N ARG A 139 12.13 19.57 -12.01
CA ARG A 139 12.12 20.74 -11.11
C ARG A 139 11.06 20.61 -10.02
N LEU A 140 9.86 20.15 -10.36
CA LEU A 140 8.81 19.88 -9.37
C LEU A 140 9.24 18.78 -8.39
N ARG A 141 9.88 17.69 -8.85
CA ARG A 141 10.44 16.66 -7.95
C ARG A 141 11.45 17.23 -6.96
N ARG A 142 12.37 18.09 -7.42
CA ARG A 142 13.34 18.79 -6.56
C ARG A 142 12.68 19.70 -5.51
N TYR A 143 11.50 20.24 -5.80
CA TYR A 143 10.70 21.01 -4.85
C TYR A 143 9.79 20.13 -3.95
N GLY A 144 9.99 18.81 -3.94
CA GLY A 144 9.27 17.90 -3.06
C GLY A 144 7.89 17.47 -3.58
N TRP A 145 7.57 17.71 -4.86
CA TRP A 145 6.38 17.17 -5.48
C TRP A 145 6.57 15.71 -5.83
N GLU A 146 5.53 14.92 -5.63
CA GLU A 146 5.46 13.59 -6.17
C GLU A 146 4.80 13.62 -7.55
N VAL A 147 5.58 13.31 -8.58
CA VAL A 147 5.08 13.22 -9.95
C VAL A 147 4.59 11.80 -10.20
N ILE A 148 3.29 11.67 -10.40
CA ILE A 148 2.65 10.40 -10.74
C ILE A 148 2.85 10.16 -12.24
N GLU A 149 3.59 9.11 -12.56
CA GLU A 149 3.88 8.77 -13.96
C GLU A 149 2.59 8.50 -14.75
N PRO A 150 2.46 9.09 -15.95
CA PRO A 150 1.31 8.81 -16.78
C PRO A 150 1.30 7.35 -17.25
N ALA A 151 0.10 6.80 -17.38
CA ALA A 151 -0.09 5.46 -17.95
C ALA A 151 0.23 5.45 -19.45
N SER A 152 0.65 4.30 -19.94
CA SER A 152 0.81 4.04 -21.38
C SER A 152 -0.51 3.52 -21.97
N GLY A 153 -0.72 3.77 -23.26
CA GLY A 153 -1.86 3.27 -24.01
C GLY A 153 -2.30 4.21 -25.13
N ARG A 154 -3.44 3.90 -25.73
CA ARG A 154 -4.02 4.74 -26.79
C ARG A 154 -4.55 6.05 -26.19
N LEU A 155 -4.08 7.15 -26.73
CA LEU A 155 -4.48 8.51 -26.40
C LEU A 155 -5.68 8.98 -27.23
N ALA A 156 -6.35 10.04 -26.80
CA ALA A 156 -7.49 10.62 -27.52
C ALA A 156 -7.14 11.10 -28.95
N CYS A 157 -5.89 11.43 -29.21
CA CYS A 157 -5.40 11.79 -30.56
C CYS A 157 -5.07 10.58 -31.44
N GLY A 158 -5.31 9.34 -30.97
CA GLY A 158 -5.03 8.10 -31.69
C GLY A 158 -3.60 7.58 -31.57
N ALA A 159 -2.66 8.35 -31.02
CA ALA A 159 -1.29 7.90 -30.77
C ALA A 159 -1.23 6.89 -29.61
N GLU A 160 -0.28 5.97 -29.65
CA GLU A 160 0.04 5.08 -28.54
C GLU A 160 1.33 5.53 -27.85
N GLY A 161 1.33 5.56 -26.52
CA GLY A 161 2.51 5.94 -25.75
C GLY A 161 2.17 6.40 -24.32
N LYS A 162 3.16 6.98 -23.64
CA LYS A 162 3.00 7.61 -22.33
C LYS A 162 2.27 8.94 -22.45
N GLY A 163 1.39 9.25 -21.54
CA GLY A 163 0.68 10.53 -21.48
C GLY A 163 -0.77 10.44 -21.02
N LYS A 164 -1.27 9.23 -20.79
CA LYS A 164 -2.63 8.99 -20.29
C LYS A 164 -2.70 9.21 -18.78
N LEU A 165 -3.70 9.95 -18.31
CA LEU A 165 -3.97 10.04 -16.86
C LEU A 165 -4.20 8.63 -16.30
N PRO A 166 -3.51 8.22 -15.21
CA PRO A 166 -3.81 6.98 -14.51
C PRO A 166 -5.29 6.87 -14.12
N GLU A 167 -5.75 5.66 -13.86
CA GLU A 167 -7.13 5.46 -13.44
C GLU A 167 -7.35 6.06 -12.04
N PRO A 168 -8.58 6.53 -11.73
CA PRO A 168 -8.89 7.20 -10.46
C PRO A 168 -8.48 6.38 -9.24
N GLU A 169 -8.63 5.06 -9.29
CA GLU A 169 -8.26 4.13 -8.23
C GLU A 169 -6.77 4.19 -7.93
N THR A 170 -5.94 4.26 -8.98
CA THR A 170 -4.47 4.42 -8.83
C THR A 170 -4.13 5.75 -8.15
N LEU A 171 -4.80 6.84 -8.55
CA LEU A 171 -4.59 8.16 -7.92
C LEU A 171 -4.99 8.17 -6.44
N VAL A 172 -6.07 7.47 -6.09
CA VAL A 172 -6.48 7.28 -4.69
C VAL A 172 -5.40 6.57 -3.88
N GLU A 173 -4.77 5.53 -4.43
CA GLU A 173 -3.68 4.82 -3.73
C GLU A 173 -2.47 5.72 -3.45
N TYR A 174 -2.10 6.60 -4.37
CA TYR A 174 -1.06 7.62 -4.13
C TYR A 174 -1.44 8.55 -2.97
N ILE A 175 -2.70 9.01 -2.94
CA ILE A 175 -3.22 9.88 -1.87
C ILE A 175 -3.22 9.15 -0.52
N LEU A 176 -3.74 7.92 -0.48
CA LEU A 176 -3.78 7.10 0.73
C LEU A 176 -2.37 6.90 1.30
N ARG A 177 -1.40 6.56 0.45
CA ARG A 177 -0.01 6.38 0.86
C ARG A 177 0.56 7.61 1.57
N ARG A 178 0.15 8.82 1.17
CA ARG A 178 0.71 10.06 1.70
C ARG A 178 0.06 10.56 2.97
N ILE A 179 -1.25 10.34 3.16
CA ILE A 179 -1.99 11.00 4.25
C ILE A 179 -2.97 10.11 5.02
N ALA A 180 -3.18 8.84 4.61
CA ALA A 180 -4.15 7.98 5.30
C ALA A 180 -3.75 7.68 6.75
N LEU A 181 -2.45 7.52 7.01
CA LEU A 181 -1.87 7.22 8.32
C LEU A 181 -0.67 8.12 8.61
N PRO A 182 -0.27 8.27 9.88
CA PRO A 182 1.00 8.89 10.25
C PRO A 182 2.16 8.20 9.53
N GLN A 183 3.15 8.98 9.08
CA GLN A 183 4.33 8.46 8.37
C GLN A 183 5.46 8.09 9.35
N ASP A 184 5.14 7.36 10.40
CA ASP A 184 6.03 7.04 11.52
C ASP A 184 6.98 5.87 11.24
N LEU A 185 6.77 5.13 10.14
CA LEU A 185 7.71 4.16 9.60
C LEU A 185 8.51 4.70 8.40
N ALA A 186 8.49 6.02 8.15
CA ALA A 186 9.29 6.61 7.09
C ALA A 186 10.79 6.32 7.28
N GLY A 187 11.46 5.86 6.20
CA GLY A 187 12.87 5.46 6.23
C GLY A 187 13.13 4.07 6.82
N LYS A 188 12.11 3.35 7.31
CA LYS A 188 12.21 1.98 7.82
C LYS A 188 11.96 0.97 6.70
N LYS A 189 12.72 -0.14 6.73
CA LYS A 189 12.56 -1.29 5.82
C LYS A 189 11.83 -2.41 6.54
N VAL A 190 10.72 -2.85 5.95
CA VAL A 190 9.84 -3.88 6.51
C VAL A 190 9.79 -5.09 5.59
N LEU A 191 10.15 -6.26 6.10
CA LEU A 191 10.02 -7.54 5.42
C LEU A 191 8.79 -8.28 5.95
N VAL A 192 7.89 -8.65 5.05
CA VAL A 192 6.70 -9.43 5.40
C VAL A 192 6.67 -10.71 4.59
N THR A 193 6.41 -11.85 5.23
CA THR A 193 6.09 -13.08 4.51
C THR A 193 4.58 -13.35 4.52
N ALA A 194 4.02 -13.86 3.43
CA ALA A 194 2.59 -14.10 3.30
C ALA A 194 2.24 -15.34 2.46
N GLY A 195 1.00 -15.79 2.58
CA GLY A 195 0.50 -16.93 1.81
C GLY A 195 0.99 -18.27 2.31
N PRO A 196 0.51 -19.38 1.72
CA PRO A 196 1.02 -20.71 1.95
C PRO A 196 2.22 -21.00 1.05
N THR A 197 3.04 -21.99 1.43
CA THR A 197 3.93 -22.65 0.48
C THR A 197 3.26 -23.85 -0.16
N GLN A 198 3.76 -24.27 -1.31
CA GLN A 198 3.30 -25.44 -2.05
C GLN A 198 4.48 -26.40 -2.26
N GLU A 199 4.42 -27.54 -1.60
CA GLU A 199 5.47 -28.55 -1.65
C GLU A 199 5.11 -29.61 -2.70
N ARG A 200 5.81 -29.57 -3.83
CA ARG A 200 5.48 -30.39 -5.00
C ARG A 200 5.71 -31.87 -4.75
N LEU A 201 4.72 -32.70 -5.07
CA LEU A 201 4.82 -34.16 -5.14
C LEU A 201 5.23 -34.59 -6.55
N ASP A 202 4.56 -34.03 -7.54
CA ASP A 202 4.75 -34.29 -8.96
C ASP A 202 4.33 -33.03 -9.76
N PRO A 203 4.39 -33.00 -11.09
CA PRO A 203 3.99 -31.83 -11.88
C PRO A 203 2.54 -31.36 -11.67
N VAL A 204 1.68 -32.19 -11.08
CA VAL A 204 0.23 -31.95 -10.96
C VAL A 204 -0.20 -31.69 -9.51
N ARG A 205 0.47 -32.30 -8.53
CA ARG A 205 0.04 -32.33 -7.12
C ARG A 205 1.08 -31.72 -6.19
N TYR A 206 0.58 -31.09 -5.14
CA TYR A 206 1.40 -30.50 -4.08
C TYR A 206 0.69 -30.60 -2.72
N LEU A 207 1.46 -30.51 -1.64
CA LEU A 207 0.99 -30.30 -0.28
C LEU A 207 1.01 -28.82 0.02
N THR A 208 -0.01 -28.31 0.70
CA THR A 208 -0.11 -26.90 1.07
C THR A 208 -0.95 -26.68 2.33
N ASN A 209 -0.85 -25.50 2.92
CA ASN A 209 -1.67 -25.04 4.03
C ASN A 209 -2.91 -24.25 3.54
N HIS A 210 -3.97 -24.18 4.34
CA HIS A 210 -5.20 -23.44 4.02
C HIS A 210 -5.07 -21.91 4.09
N SER A 211 -3.86 -21.38 4.23
CA SER A 211 -3.64 -19.92 4.33
C SER A 211 -4.04 -19.20 3.05
N THR A 212 -4.75 -18.09 3.20
CA THR A 212 -5.09 -17.17 2.08
C THR A 212 -4.11 -16.04 1.90
N GLY A 213 -3.19 -15.82 2.85
CA GLY A 213 -2.24 -14.71 2.84
C GLY A 213 -2.79 -13.35 3.33
N LYS A 214 -4.09 -13.23 3.59
CA LYS A 214 -4.75 -11.96 3.94
C LYS A 214 -4.06 -11.18 5.05
N MET A 215 -3.57 -11.84 6.12
CA MET A 215 -2.93 -11.15 7.24
C MET A 215 -1.57 -10.53 6.86
N GLY A 216 -0.72 -11.28 6.16
CA GLY A 216 0.55 -10.75 5.67
C GLY A 216 0.38 -9.62 4.66
N TYR A 217 -0.62 -9.73 3.78
CA TYR A 217 -0.95 -8.64 2.84
C TYR A 217 -1.46 -7.39 3.58
N ALA A 218 -2.26 -7.55 4.63
CA ALA A 218 -2.70 -6.44 5.47
C ALA A 218 -1.51 -5.76 6.18
N LEU A 219 -0.58 -6.53 6.74
CA LEU A 219 0.65 -6.00 7.35
C LEU A 219 1.49 -5.21 6.34
N ALA A 220 1.70 -5.77 5.15
CA ALA A 220 2.45 -5.09 4.08
C ALA A 220 1.77 -3.79 3.65
N LYS A 221 0.44 -3.79 3.51
CA LYS A 221 -0.35 -2.60 3.19
C LYS A 221 -0.26 -1.53 4.26
N MET A 222 -0.47 -1.91 5.53
CA MET A 222 -0.45 -0.93 6.63
C MET A 222 0.96 -0.36 6.85
N ALA A 223 2.01 -1.17 6.76
CA ALA A 223 3.40 -0.68 6.84
C ALA A 223 3.72 0.30 5.71
N MET A 224 3.29 0.00 4.47
CA MET A 224 3.45 0.89 3.31
C MET A 224 2.70 2.21 3.50
N LEU A 225 1.45 2.17 4.02
CA LEU A 225 0.67 3.38 4.31
C LEU A 225 1.26 4.23 5.45
N ARG A 226 2.08 3.64 6.31
CA ARG A 226 2.85 4.32 7.37
C ARG A 226 4.24 4.78 6.89
N GLY A 227 4.53 4.70 5.60
CA GLY A 227 5.74 5.24 4.97
C GLY A 227 6.92 4.28 4.89
N ALA A 228 6.76 3.01 5.28
CA ALA A 228 7.84 2.02 5.19
C ALA A 228 8.17 1.64 3.74
N GLU A 229 9.43 1.29 3.51
CA GLU A 229 9.86 0.53 2.33
C GLU A 229 9.59 -0.96 2.58
N VAL A 230 8.57 -1.52 1.90
CA VAL A 230 8.09 -2.86 2.17
C VAL A 230 8.53 -3.87 1.12
N THR A 231 9.13 -4.97 1.56
CA THR A 231 9.33 -6.18 0.76
C THR A 231 8.36 -7.27 1.22
N LEU A 232 7.49 -7.72 0.33
CA LEU A 232 6.52 -8.79 0.56
C LEU A 232 6.99 -10.06 -0.14
N VAL A 233 7.42 -11.07 0.62
CA VAL A 233 7.72 -12.42 0.12
C VAL A 233 6.45 -13.25 0.21
N SER A 234 5.87 -13.61 -0.92
CA SER A 234 4.56 -14.26 -0.95
C SER A 234 4.58 -15.60 -1.67
N GLY A 235 4.10 -16.62 -0.99
CA GLY A 235 3.63 -17.85 -1.62
C GLY A 235 2.39 -17.61 -2.49
N PRO A 236 1.88 -18.63 -3.19
CA PRO A 236 0.75 -18.48 -4.10
C PRO A 236 -0.52 -18.00 -3.39
N THR A 237 -1.08 -16.89 -3.83
CA THR A 237 -2.36 -16.33 -3.35
C THR A 237 -3.15 -15.75 -4.52
N ALA A 238 -4.47 -15.61 -4.34
CA ALA A 238 -5.36 -14.92 -5.27
C ALA A 238 -5.48 -13.41 -4.98
N ILE A 239 -4.78 -12.90 -3.95
CA ILE A 239 -4.87 -11.49 -3.54
C ILE A 239 -3.91 -10.67 -4.39
N ALA A 240 -4.39 -9.55 -4.93
CA ALA A 240 -3.53 -8.57 -5.58
C ALA A 240 -2.57 -7.94 -4.54
N PRO A 241 -1.27 -7.80 -4.85
CA PRO A 241 -0.34 -7.17 -3.94
C PRO A 241 -0.70 -5.69 -3.74
N PRO A 242 -0.48 -5.13 -2.55
CA PRO A 242 -0.62 -3.70 -2.34
C PRO A 242 0.30 -2.94 -3.32
N PRO A 243 -0.15 -1.81 -3.89
CA PRO A 243 0.73 -0.99 -4.71
C PRO A 243 1.91 -0.46 -3.87
N PHE A 244 2.99 -0.09 -4.52
CA PHE A 244 4.24 0.44 -3.91
C PHE A 244 4.99 -0.54 -2.99
N VAL A 245 4.63 -1.82 -3.01
CA VAL A 245 5.31 -2.88 -2.25
C VAL A 245 6.18 -3.69 -3.21
N LYS A 246 7.43 -3.96 -2.85
CA LYS A 246 8.30 -4.86 -3.60
C LYS A 246 7.84 -6.30 -3.37
N LEU A 247 7.23 -6.90 -4.38
CA LEU A 247 6.77 -8.29 -4.31
C LEU A 247 7.86 -9.26 -4.77
N VAL A 248 8.16 -10.25 -3.93
CA VAL A 248 8.99 -11.42 -4.25
C VAL A 248 8.09 -12.65 -4.21
N ARG A 249 7.82 -13.24 -5.38
CA ARG A 249 6.99 -14.44 -5.50
C ARG A 249 7.83 -15.68 -5.25
N VAL A 250 7.32 -16.60 -4.45
CA VAL A 250 7.93 -17.89 -4.12
C VAL A 250 6.88 -18.98 -4.20
N ILE A 251 7.32 -20.26 -4.28
CA ILE A 251 6.41 -21.39 -4.36
C ILE A 251 6.60 -22.30 -3.16
N SER A 252 7.81 -22.78 -2.93
CA SER A 252 8.15 -23.76 -1.88
C SER A 252 8.63 -23.11 -0.59
N ALA A 253 8.73 -23.90 0.47
CA ALA A 253 9.36 -23.48 1.73
C ALA A 253 10.83 -23.12 1.53
N GLN A 254 11.53 -23.81 0.62
CA GLN A 254 12.94 -23.53 0.29
C GLN A 254 13.06 -22.18 -0.40
N ASP A 255 12.21 -21.87 -1.42
CA ASP A 255 12.24 -20.57 -2.09
C ASP A 255 11.95 -19.44 -1.10
N MET A 256 11.00 -19.66 -0.18
CA MET A 256 10.66 -18.65 0.84
C MET A 256 11.82 -18.44 1.82
N PHE A 257 12.50 -19.50 2.23
CA PHE A 257 13.68 -19.40 3.08
C PHE A 257 14.78 -18.57 2.40
N GLU A 258 15.11 -18.87 1.15
CA GLU A 258 16.16 -18.17 0.39
C GLU A 258 15.80 -16.69 0.19
N ALA A 259 14.56 -16.39 -0.17
CA ALA A 259 14.09 -15.01 -0.34
C ALA A 259 14.12 -14.24 0.98
N VAL A 260 13.76 -14.85 2.10
CA VAL A 260 13.82 -14.23 3.42
C VAL A 260 15.26 -14.00 3.84
N ALA A 261 16.14 -15.00 3.72
CA ALA A 261 17.56 -14.91 4.07
C ALA A 261 18.28 -13.78 3.29
N ALA A 262 17.92 -13.59 2.01
CA ALA A 262 18.50 -12.54 1.18
C ALA A 262 18.03 -11.13 1.55
N ASN A 263 16.81 -10.96 2.08
CA ASN A 263 16.23 -9.64 2.38
C ASN A 263 16.27 -9.28 3.89
N ALA A 264 16.38 -10.25 4.78
CA ALA A 264 16.36 -10.02 6.23
C ALA A 264 17.50 -9.09 6.72
N PRO A 265 18.78 -9.20 6.27
CA PRO A 265 19.87 -8.41 6.84
C PRO A 265 19.70 -6.89 6.69
N GLN A 266 18.91 -6.43 5.74
CA GLN A 266 18.66 -5.00 5.47
C GLN A 266 17.33 -4.50 6.01
N SER A 267 16.55 -5.34 6.72
CA SER A 267 15.22 -5.00 7.22
C SER A 267 15.26 -4.60 8.68
N ASP A 268 14.57 -3.52 9.05
CA ASP A 268 14.41 -3.08 10.44
C ASP A 268 13.37 -3.92 11.18
N PHE A 269 12.27 -4.27 10.48
CA PHE A 269 11.18 -5.07 11.02
C PHE A 269 10.90 -6.26 10.12
N ILE A 270 10.71 -7.45 10.71
CA ILE A 270 10.41 -8.68 10.00
C ILE A 270 9.13 -9.32 10.56
N PHE A 271 8.12 -9.51 9.72
CA PHE A 271 6.87 -10.16 10.08
C PHE A 271 6.74 -11.50 9.32
N LYS A 272 6.96 -12.61 10.02
CA LYS A 272 6.84 -13.97 9.45
C LYS A 272 5.39 -14.44 9.57
N ALA A 273 4.49 -13.98 8.68
CA ALA A 273 3.07 -14.30 8.67
C ALA A 273 2.67 -15.39 7.66
N ALA A 274 3.58 -15.87 6.84
CA ALA A 274 3.36 -16.97 5.91
C ALA A 274 3.09 -18.30 6.63
N ALA A 275 2.23 -19.12 6.07
CA ALA A 275 2.00 -20.49 6.49
C ALA A 275 2.94 -21.44 5.70
N VAL A 276 4.17 -21.49 6.14
CA VAL A 276 5.21 -22.36 5.55
C VAL A 276 4.96 -23.81 5.99
N ALA A 277 5.08 -24.74 5.08
CA ALA A 277 5.00 -26.16 5.41
C ALA A 277 6.22 -26.61 6.21
N ASP A 278 6.02 -27.30 7.33
CA ASP A 278 7.09 -27.87 8.16
C ASP A 278 7.72 -29.11 7.53
N TYR A 279 7.05 -29.70 6.54
CA TYR A 279 7.47 -30.89 5.83
C TYR A 279 7.27 -30.73 4.32
N THR A 280 8.21 -31.27 3.54
CA THR A 280 8.14 -31.34 2.08
C THR A 280 8.34 -32.82 1.65
N PRO A 281 7.84 -33.27 0.49
CA PRO A 281 8.16 -34.58 -0.03
C PRO A 281 9.66 -34.82 -0.07
N ALA A 282 10.07 -36.01 0.38
CA ALA A 282 11.50 -36.37 0.40
C ALA A 282 12.08 -36.42 -1.02
N GLU A 283 11.27 -36.84 -1.98
CA GLU A 283 11.62 -36.92 -3.40
C GLU A 283 10.50 -36.35 -4.25
N TYR A 284 10.88 -35.55 -5.27
CA TYR A 284 10.00 -35.07 -6.31
C TYR A 284 9.93 -36.10 -7.45
N GLN A 285 8.74 -36.36 -7.98
CA GLN A 285 8.55 -37.24 -9.13
C GLN A 285 8.38 -36.40 -10.39
N ASP A 286 9.25 -36.59 -11.38
CA ASP A 286 9.22 -35.83 -12.65
C ASP A 286 7.97 -36.13 -13.47
N ASP A 287 7.40 -37.34 -13.31
CA ASP A 287 6.15 -37.77 -13.94
C ASP A 287 5.00 -37.77 -12.94
N LYS A 288 3.78 -37.52 -13.44
CA LYS A 288 2.55 -37.70 -12.65
C LYS A 288 2.47 -39.12 -12.09
N ILE A 289 2.46 -39.23 -10.76
CA ILE A 289 2.31 -40.49 -10.05
C ILE A 289 1.03 -41.21 -10.52
N LYS A 290 1.16 -42.38 -11.12
CA LYS A 290 0.01 -43.19 -11.60
C LYS A 290 -0.73 -43.79 -10.43
N LYS A 291 -2.04 -43.89 -10.58
CA LYS A 291 -2.88 -44.59 -9.60
C LYS A 291 -2.47 -46.07 -9.54
N GLN A 292 -2.25 -46.57 -8.34
CA GLN A 292 -1.96 -47.95 -8.06
C GLN A 292 -3.09 -48.53 -7.16
N ASP A 293 -3.28 -49.83 -7.20
CA ASP A 293 -4.20 -50.51 -6.28
C ASP A 293 -3.58 -50.49 -4.87
N GLY A 294 -4.34 -50.00 -3.89
CA GLY A 294 -3.92 -49.94 -2.49
C GLY A 294 -3.66 -48.53 -1.96
N SER A 295 -3.07 -48.42 -0.78
CA SER A 295 -2.72 -47.15 -0.12
C SER A 295 -1.40 -46.61 -0.66
N MET A 296 -1.33 -45.27 -0.84
CA MET A 296 -0.11 -44.58 -1.21
C MET A 296 0.53 -43.98 0.05
N VAL A 297 1.83 -44.20 0.24
CA VAL A 297 2.64 -43.58 1.30
C VAL A 297 3.59 -42.58 0.66
N ILE A 298 3.61 -41.37 1.19
CA ILE A 298 4.51 -40.30 0.74
C ILE A 298 5.52 -40.04 1.85
N PRO A 299 6.81 -40.36 1.66
CA PRO A 299 7.85 -40.01 2.61
C PRO A 299 8.06 -38.49 2.61
N LEU A 300 8.10 -37.90 3.82
CA LEU A 300 8.30 -36.49 4.01
C LEU A 300 9.63 -36.24 4.75
N LYS A 301 10.29 -35.13 4.40
CA LYS A 301 11.46 -34.57 5.13
C LYS A 301 11.14 -33.22 5.70
N ARG A 302 11.82 -32.82 6.78
CA ARG A 302 11.64 -31.50 7.39
C ARG A 302 12.17 -30.38 6.48
N THR A 303 11.43 -29.27 6.45
CA THR A 303 11.88 -28.02 5.85
C THR A 303 12.74 -27.20 6.83
N GLN A 304 13.34 -26.11 6.35
CA GLN A 304 14.13 -25.21 7.19
C GLN A 304 13.18 -24.33 8.02
N ASP A 305 13.53 -24.14 9.29
CA ASP A 305 12.78 -23.28 10.19
C ASP A 305 13.21 -21.82 10.02
N ILE A 306 12.45 -21.09 9.20
CA ILE A 306 12.73 -19.69 8.84
C ILE A 306 12.77 -18.80 10.09
N LEU A 307 11.84 -19.00 11.04
CA LEU A 307 11.76 -18.15 12.23
C LEU A 307 12.98 -18.36 13.15
N LYS A 308 13.41 -19.60 13.31
CA LYS A 308 14.63 -19.93 14.07
C LYS A 308 15.86 -19.33 13.39
N TYR A 309 15.98 -19.49 12.07
CA TYR A 309 17.07 -18.90 11.30
C TYR A 309 17.16 -17.38 11.50
N LEU A 310 16.01 -16.68 11.41
CA LEU A 310 15.95 -15.22 11.60
C LEU A 310 16.44 -14.81 13.00
N GLY A 311 16.03 -15.51 14.05
CA GLY A 311 16.46 -15.22 15.42
C GLY A 311 17.96 -15.46 15.65
N GLU A 312 18.53 -16.50 15.01
CA GLU A 312 19.96 -16.83 15.11
C GLU A 312 20.86 -15.90 14.29
N HIS A 313 20.34 -15.27 13.22
CA HIS A 313 21.09 -14.43 12.27
C HIS A 313 20.63 -12.97 12.26
N ARG A 314 19.98 -12.53 13.35
CA ARG A 314 19.45 -11.16 13.43
C ARG A 314 20.56 -10.10 13.47
N THR A 315 20.27 -8.95 12.86
CA THR A 315 21.12 -7.77 12.97
C THR A 315 20.73 -6.92 14.19
N PRO A 316 21.69 -6.17 14.79
CA PRO A 316 21.38 -5.27 15.91
C PRO A 316 20.24 -4.28 15.58
N GLY A 317 19.30 -4.11 16.51
CA GLY A 317 18.15 -3.20 16.33
C GLY A 317 17.00 -3.74 15.50
N GLN A 318 17.10 -4.96 14.97
CA GLN A 318 16.06 -5.59 14.20
C GLN A 318 14.96 -6.17 15.10
N VAL A 319 13.70 -5.93 14.76
CA VAL A 319 12.54 -6.50 15.45
C VAL A 319 11.93 -7.63 14.60
N ILE A 320 11.82 -8.82 15.20
CA ILE A 320 11.32 -10.02 14.53
C ILE A 320 10.00 -10.47 15.19
N CYS A 321 8.94 -10.55 14.37
CA CYS A 321 7.62 -11.01 14.76
C CYS A 321 7.28 -12.33 14.05
N GLY A 322 6.99 -13.39 14.82
CA GLY A 322 6.43 -14.63 14.31
C GLY A 322 4.92 -14.70 14.46
N PHE A 323 4.28 -15.57 13.67
CA PHE A 323 2.86 -15.91 13.82
C PHE A 323 2.74 -17.35 14.27
N SER A 324 1.81 -17.59 15.21
CA SER A 324 1.45 -18.94 15.63
C SER A 324 -0.04 -19.16 15.61
N MET A 325 -0.42 -20.39 15.33
CA MET A 325 -1.80 -20.87 15.41
C MET A 325 -1.85 -21.98 16.43
N GLU A 326 -2.53 -21.72 17.52
CA GLU A 326 -2.63 -22.67 18.63
C GLU A 326 -4.08 -23.02 18.92
N THR A 327 -4.30 -24.25 19.28
CA THR A 327 -5.64 -24.77 19.67
C THR A 327 -5.75 -25.03 21.16
N ARG A 328 -4.62 -25.14 21.87
CA ARG A 328 -4.50 -25.38 23.32
C ARG A 328 -3.27 -24.67 23.85
N ASP A 329 -3.32 -24.22 25.09
CA ASP A 329 -2.21 -23.63 25.87
C ASP A 329 -1.43 -22.54 25.09
N MET A 330 -2.21 -21.67 24.38
CA MET A 330 -1.72 -20.68 23.43
C MET A 330 -0.60 -19.79 24.01
N LEU A 331 -0.80 -19.27 25.22
CA LEU A 331 0.17 -18.36 25.84
C LEU A 331 1.49 -19.06 26.18
N GLU A 332 1.42 -20.25 26.76
CA GLU A 332 2.60 -21.04 27.16
C GLU A 332 3.40 -21.47 25.92
N ASN A 333 2.70 -22.04 24.91
CA ASN A 333 3.34 -22.47 23.68
C ASN A 333 3.97 -21.31 22.90
N SER A 334 3.31 -20.15 22.87
CA SER A 334 3.82 -18.96 22.19
C SER A 334 5.03 -18.36 22.90
N ARG A 335 5.05 -18.35 24.25
CA ARG A 335 6.23 -17.94 25.02
C ARG A 335 7.42 -18.89 24.80
N LYS A 336 7.19 -20.20 24.81
CA LYS A 336 8.24 -21.17 24.48
C LYS A 336 8.81 -20.95 23.06
N LYS A 337 7.93 -20.61 22.10
CA LYS A 337 8.38 -20.27 20.73
C LYS A 337 9.21 -18.98 20.73
N LEU A 338 8.78 -17.94 21.44
CA LEU A 338 9.48 -16.67 21.55
C LEU A 338 10.92 -16.88 22.03
N ASP A 339 11.10 -17.64 23.10
CA ASP A 339 12.42 -17.93 23.68
C ASP A 339 13.27 -18.84 22.79
N SER A 340 12.68 -19.97 22.34
CA SER A 340 13.41 -20.99 21.55
C SER A 340 13.77 -20.53 20.14
N LYS A 341 13.07 -19.51 19.60
CA LYS A 341 13.37 -18.93 18.27
C LYS A 341 14.12 -17.60 18.35
N HIS A 342 14.39 -17.08 19.56
CA HIS A 342 15.09 -15.81 19.79
C HIS A 342 14.45 -14.63 19.06
N VAL A 343 13.13 -14.53 19.09
CA VAL A 343 12.36 -13.44 18.46
C VAL A 343 11.77 -12.50 19.51
N ASP A 344 11.30 -11.33 19.09
CA ASP A 344 10.85 -10.28 19.99
C ASP A 344 9.36 -10.36 20.27
N MET A 345 8.59 -10.90 19.31
CA MET A 345 7.13 -10.90 19.35
C MET A 345 6.54 -12.12 18.65
N ILE A 346 5.47 -12.66 19.23
CA ILE A 346 4.63 -13.70 18.59
C ILE A 346 3.19 -13.20 18.55
N CYS A 347 2.59 -13.22 17.36
CA CYS A 347 1.17 -12.97 17.14
C CYS A 347 0.44 -14.33 17.13
N ALA A 348 -0.31 -14.62 18.17
CA ALA A 348 -1.03 -15.88 18.32
C ALA A 348 -2.50 -15.74 17.93
N ASN A 349 -2.98 -16.64 17.05
CA ASN A 349 -4.38 -16.76 16.66
C ASN A 349 -5.03 -17.96 17.34
N ASN A 350 -6.24 -17.75 17.91
CA ASN A 350 -7.06 -18.81 18.42
C ASN A 350 -8.06 -19.28 17.36
N LEU A 351 -7.84 -20.44 16.77
CA LEU A 351 -8.71 -21.01 15.71
C LEU A 351 -10.11 -21.41 16.21
N LYS A 352 -10.35 -21.50 17.53
CA LYS A 352 -11.64 -21.89 18.09
C LYS A 352 -12.64 -20.77 18.20
N VAL A 353 -12.22 -19.52 17.98
CA VAL A 353 -13.09 -18.35 18.09
C VAL A 353 -13.70 -18.01 16.73
N ALA A 354 -15.03 -17.91 16.71
CA ALA A 354 -15.75 -17.49 15.51
C ALA A 354 -15.30 -16.10 15.06
N GLY A 355 -15.02 -15.93 13.76
CA GLY A 355 -14.50 -14.66 13.21
C GLY A 355 -12.97 -14.55 13.18
N ALA A 356 -12.24 -15.51 13.76
CA ALA A 356 -10.79 -15.63 13.64
C ALA A 356 -10.44 -16.78 12.69
N GLY A 357 -9.46 -16.58 11.79
CA GLY A 357 -9.00 -17.65 10.89
C GLY A 357 -8.49 -17.16 9.53
N PHE A 358 -8.15 -18.11 8.66
CA PHE A 358 -7.50 -17.83 7.37
C PHE A 358 -8.41 -17.14 6.35
N GLY A 359 -9.67 -17.58 6.19
CA GLY A 359 -10.56 -17.17 5.11
C GLY A 359 -11.34 -15.86 5.35
N VAL A 360 -11.51 -15.44 6.60
CA VAL A 360 -12.31 -14.28 7.01
C VAL A 360 -11.51 -12.98 6.93
N ASP A 361 -12.21 -11.84 6.90
CA ASP A 361 -11.59 -10.50 6.83
C ASP A 361 -11.31 -9.90 8.22
N THR A 362 -11.78 -10.57 9.26
CA THR A 362 -11.55 -10.20 10.67
C THR A 362 -10.52 -11.11 11.33
N ASN A 363 -10.00 -10.69 12.48
CA ASN A 363 -9.13 -11.50 13.32
C ASN A 363 -9.23 -11.12 14.80
N ILE A 364 -8.89 -12.09 15.68
CA ILE A 364 -8.62 -11.90 17.09
C ILE A 364 -7.19 -12.40 17.32
N ILE A 365 -6.31 -11.50 17.73
CA ILE A 365 -4.87 -11.81 17.86
C ILE A 365 -4.44 -11.46 19.29
N THR A 366 -3.71 -12.34 19.92
CA THR A 366 -2.94 -12.02 21.12
C THR A 366 -1.49 -11.74 20.71
N VAL A 367 -1.04 -10.51 20.95
CA VAL A 367 0.36 -10.13 20.76
C VAL A 367 1.12 -10.45 22.02
N ILE A 368 2.14 -11.28 21.93
CA ILE A 368 2.93 -11.80 23.03
C ILE A 368 4.37 -11.34 22.85
N THR A 369 4.88 -10.63 23.84
CA THR A 369 6.29 -10.24 24.00
C THR A 369 6.87 -10.93 25.24
N ARG A 370 8.15 -10.68 25.56
CA ARG A 370 8.74 -11.22 26.82
C ARG A 370 8.00 -10.77 28.05
N ASP A 371 7.61 -9.49 28.09
CA ASP A 371 7.09 -8.83 29.29
C ASP A 371 5.57 -8.75 29.34
N ALA A 372 4.89 -8.90 28.20
CA ALA A 372 3.44 -8.67 28.10
C ALA A 372 2.73 -9.66 27.16
N ALA A 373 1.44 -9.79 27.36
CA ALA A 373 0.50 -10.41 26.41
C ALA A 373 -0.71 -9.49 26.28
N VAL A 374 -0.94 -8.97 25.07
CA VAL A 374 -2.03 -8.02 24.76
C VAL A 374 -3.01 -8.69 23.82
N GLU A 375 -4.23 -8.90 24.28
CA GLU A 375 -5.30 -9.42 23.44
C GLU A 375 -5.94 -8.26 22.65
N LEU A 376 -5.91 -8.35 21.33
CA LEU A 376 -6.60 -7.42 20.43
C LEU A 376 -8.05 -7.89 20.24
N PRO A 377 -9.04 -6.99 20.30
CA PRO A 377 -10.44 -7.36 20.09
C PRO A 377 -10.68 -7.85 18.66
N LEU A 378 -11.86 -8.44 18.42
CA LEU A 378 -12.30 -8.76 17.07
C LEU A 378 -12.33 -7.50 16.20
N GLN A 379 -11.52 -7.47 15.17
CA GLN A 379 -11.38 -6.31 14.28
C GLN A 379 -10.96 -6.74 12.87
N SER A 380 -10.97 -5.80 11.92
CA SER A 380 -10.48 -6.08 10.57
C SER A 380 -8.99 -6.46 10.59
N LYS A 381 -8.55 -7.24 9.59
CA LYS A 381 -7.13 -7.58 9.46
C LYS A 381 -6.23 -6.36 9.26
N GLU A 382 -6.73 -5.29 8.65
CA GLU A 382 -6.00 -4.03 8.52
C GLU A 382 -5.84 -3.35 9.89
N SER A 383 -6.90 -3.28 10.70
CA SER A 383 -6.81 -2.72 12.05
C SER A 383 -5.89 -3.55 12.94
N ALA A 384 -5.98 -4.88 12.87
CA ALA A 384 -5.09 -5.78 13.61
C ALA A 384 -3.63 -5.62 13.15
N ALA A 385 -3.38 -5.50 11.84
CA ALA A 385 -2.05 -5.23 11.31
C ALA A 385 -1.47 -3.92 11.83
N ASN A 386 -2.28 -2.86 11.88
CA ASN A 386 -1.83 -1.58 12.42
C ASN A 386 -1.46 -1.68 13.91
N ALA A 387 -2.29 -2.34 14.72
CA ALA A 387 -1.99 -2.56 16.14
C ALA A 387 -0.74 -3.43 16.36
N ILE A 388 -0.49 -4.42 15.49
CA ILE A 388 0.75 -5.23 15.51
C ILE A 388 1.97 -4.37 15.20
N LEU A 389 1.87 -3.48 14.21
CA LEU A 389 2.95 -2.54 13.87
C LEU A 389 3.24 -1.59 15.05
N ASP A 390 2.21 -1.10 15.75
CA ASP A 390 2.39 -0.25 16.95
C ASP A 390 3.18 -0.98 18.04
N GLN A 391 2.84 -2.25 18.31
CA GLN A 391 3.56 -3.07 19.29
C GLN A 391 5.02 -3.34 18.85
N ALA A 392 5.24 -3.61 17.58
CA ALA A 392 6.60 -3.84 17.05
C ALA A 392 7.46 -2.58 17.14
N MET A 393 6.90 -1.41 16.83
CA MET A 393 7.61 -0.12 16.95
C MET A 393 7.99 0.19 18.40
N ALA A 394 7.13 -0.14 19.36
CA ALA A 394 7.42 0.04 20.80
C ALA A 394 8.61 -0.81 21.26
N LEU A 395 8.91 -1.92 20.59
CA LEU A 395 10.09 -2.79 20.88
C LEU A 395 11.36 -2.30 20.18
N GLY A 396 11.24 -1.55 19.08
CA GLY A 396 12.37 -1.05 18.29
C GLY A 396 12.90 0.33 18.72
N ASN A 397 12.27 0.94 19.72
CA ASN A 397 12.68 2.18 20.37
C ASN A 397 13.36 1.83 21.70
#